data_7dba4b2a56c6b6dfc58ca7ea90ee19cf
#
_entry.id   7dba4b2a56c6b6dfc58ca7ea90ee19cf
#
_cell.length_a   1.000
_cell.length_b   1.000
_cell.length_c   1.000
_cell.angle_alpha   90.00
_cell.angle_beta   90.00
_cell.angle_gamma   90.00
#
_symmetry.space_group_name_H-M   'P 1'
#
loop_
_entity.id
_entity.type
_entity.pdbx_description
1 polymer ?
#
loop_
_entity_poly.entity_id
_entity_poly.type
_entity_poly.pdbx_seq_one_letter_code
_entity_poly.pdbx_strand_id
1 'polypeptide(L)' 'MASDGLMQALNSLDARSRRIVEERWLKVNDNGSGGMTLHDLADEYGVSAERIRQIEVAAMKKMRKALSAYA' A
#
# COMPACT_ATOMS: atom_id res chain seq x y z
N MET A 1 -11.84 17.36 -1.15
CA MET A 1 -10.38 17.38 -1.26
C MET A 1 -9.87 16.00 -1.63
N ALA A 2 -8.94 15.93 -2.57
CA ALA A 2 -8.41 14.64 -3.03
C ALA A 2 -7.74 13.86 -1.90
N SER A 3 -7.12 14.58 -0.97
CA SER A 3 -6.43 13.94 0.17
C SER A 3 -7.39 13.19 1.09
N ASP A 4 -8.64 13.66 1.19
CA ASP A 4 -9.62 12.99 2.06
C ASP A 4 -10.00 11.63 1.50
N GLY A 5 -10.17 11.52 0.20
CA GLY A 5 -10.47 10.24 -0.44
C GLY A 5 -9.34 9.24 -0.24
N LEU A 6 -8.09 9.70 -0.39
CA LEU A 6 -6.93 8.84 -0.20
C LEU A 6 -6.84 8.36 1.26
N MET A 7 -7.04 9.26 2.22
CA MET A 7 -7.00 8.89 3.62
C MET A 7 -8.08 7.88 3.98
N GLN A 8 -9.29 8.06 3.45
CA GLN A 8 -10.37 7.12 3.67
C GLN A 8 -10.02 5.74 3.06
N ALA A 9 -9.45 5.75 1.87
CA ALA A 9 -9.05 4.50 1.23
C ALA A 9 -7.98 3.77 2.06
N LEU A 10 -6.99 4.50 2.56
CA LEU A 10 -5.96 3.91 3.41
C LEU A 10 -6.55 3.37 4.71
N ASN A 11 -7.49 4.10 5.29
CA ASN A 11 -8.11 3.68 6.55
C ASN A 11 -9.00 2.45 6.40
N SER A 12 -9.39 2.10 5.17
CA SER A 12 -10.15 0.90 4.92
C SER A 12 -9.29 -0.37 4.96
N LEU A 13 -7.96 -0.21 4.97
CA LEU A 13 -7.02 -1.32 4.98
C LEU A 13 -6.63 -1.66 6.41
N ASP A 14 -6.28 -2.94 6.63
CA ASP A 14 -5.68 -3.31 7.90
C ASP A 14 -4.27 -2.72 8.01
N ALA A 15 -3.70 -2.74 9.21
CA ALA A 15 -2.42 -2.07 9.46
C ALA A 15 -1.30 -2.57 8.55
N ARG A 16 -1.26 -3.88 8.32
CA ARG A 16 -0.21 -4.47 7.48
C ARG A 16 -0.37 -4.06 6.02
N SER A 17 -1.57 -4.18 5.48
CA SER A 17 -1.84 -3.81 4.09
C SER A 17 -1.57 -2.33 3.86
N ARG A 18 -2.01 -1.49 4.80
CA ARG A 18 -1.78 -0.06 4.73
C ARG A 18 -0.29 0.25 4.71
N ARG A 19 0.48 -0.38 5.59
CA ARG A 19 1.92 -0.14 5.64
C ARG A 19 2.61 -0.56 4.36
N ILE A 20 2.21 -1.70 3.79
CA ILE A 20 2.79 -2.17 2.53
C ILE A 20 2.54 -1.15 1.42
N VAL A 21 1.31 -0.65 1.32
CA VAL A 21 0.99 0.37 0.32
C VAL A 21 1.80 1.65 0.55
N GLU A 22 1.88 2.10 1.80
CA GLU A 22 2.62 3.31 2.13
C GLU A 22 4.10 3.19 1.76
N GLU A 23 4.72 2.07 2.10
CA GLU A 23 6.15 1.87 1.83
C GLU A 23 6.43 1.72 0.35
N ARG A 24 5.53 1.08 -0.38
CA ARG A 24 5.74 0.81 -1.79
C ARG A 24 5.40 1.99 -2.70
N TRP A 25 4.41 2.79 -2.31
CA TRP A 25 3.84 3.78 -3.23
C TRP A 25 3.88 5.20 -2.71
N LEU A 26 3.72 5.40 -1.40
CA LEU A 26 3.58 6.75 -0.85
C LEU A 26 4.89 7.33 -0.32
N LYS A 27 5.88 6.49 -0.01
CA LYS A 27 7.17 6.95 0.51
C LYS A 27 8.27 6.99 -0.53
N VAL A 28 7.95 6.68 -1.78
CA VAL A 28 8.91 6.81 -2.87
C VAL A 28 9.11 8.28 -3.17
N ASN A 29 10.35 8.74 -3.13
CA ASN A 29 10.66 10.15 -3.38
C ASN A 29 11.02 10.40 -4.84
N ASP A 30 11.27 11.66 -5.18
CA ASP A 30 11.45 12.10 -6.56
C ASP A 30 12.62 11.46 -7.27
N ASN A 31 13.65 11.06 -6.53
CA ASN A 31 14.82 10.44 -7.15
C ASN A 31 14.72 8.92 -7.23
N GLY A 32 13.55 8.38 -6.91
CA GLY A 32 13.31 6.95 -7.01
C GLY A 32 13.89 6.12 -5.87
N SER A 33 14.54 6.76 -4.92
CA SER A 33 15.03 6.06 -3.74
C SER A 33 14.05 6.30 -2.59
N GLY A 34 13.99 5.39 -1.67
CA GLY A 34 13.06 5.45 -0.57
C GLY A 34 11.94 4.44 -0.76
N GLY A 35 11.30 4.12 0.32
CA GLY A 35 10.34 3.03 0.36
C GLY A 35 11.04 1.68 0.45
N MET A 36 10.28 0.65 0.68
CA MET A 36 10.80 -0.72 0.82
C MET A 36 10.43 -1.56 -0.39
N THR A 37 11.33 -2.48 -0.76
CA THR A 37 11.03 -3.42 -1.84
C THR A 37 10.15 -4.54 -1.31
N LEU A 38 9.61 -5.36 -2.24
CA LEU A 38 8.85 -6.55 -1.84
C LEU A 38 9.68 -7.46 -0.94
N HIS A 39 10.97 -7.62 -1.27
CA HIS A 39 11.85 -8.48 -0.49
C HIS A 39 12.11 -7.92 0.92
N ASP A 40 12.28 -6.61 1.02
CA ASP A 40 12.47 -5.96 2.32
C ASP A 40 11.26 -6.20 3.22
N LEU A 41 10.07 -6.00 2.69
CA LEU A 41 8.84 -6.23 3.44
C LEU A 41 8.64 -7.69 3.78
N ALA A 42 8.98 -8.58 2.85
CA ALA A 42 8.89 -10.01 3.08
C ALA A 42 9.77 -10.44 4.25
N ASP A 43 10.99 -9.93 4.29
CA ASP A 43 11.92 -10.22 5.38
C ASP A 43 11.39 -9.70 6.70
N GLU A 44 10.84 -8.49 6.70
CA GLU A 44 10.33 -7.91 7.93
C GLU A 44 9.15 -8.68 8.50
N TYR A 45 8.24 -9.13 7.63
CA TYR A 45 7.04 -9.84 8.07
C TYR A 45 7.22 -11.36 8.14
N GLY A 46 8.38 -11.86 7.73
CA GLY A 46 8.65 -13.28 7.78
C GLY A 46 7.81 -14.09 6.80
N VAL A 47 7.54 -13.54 5.64
CA VAL A 47 6.75 -14.18 4.59
C VAL A 47 7.51 -14.11 3.27
N SER A 48 6.99 -14.76 2.23
CA SER A 48 7.60 -14.70 0.91
C SER A 48 7.30 -13.36 0.22
N ALA A 49 8.14 -12.99 -0.73
CA ALA A 49 7.91 -11.78 -1.54
C ALA A 49 6.60 -11.92 -2.32
N GLU A 50 6.27 -13.12 -2.77
CA GLU A 50 5.02 -13.37 -3.46
C GLU A 50 3.82 -13.08 -2.56
N ARG A 51 3.92 -13.44 -1.28
CA ARG A 51 2.84 -13.14 -0.34
C ARG A 51 2.65 -11.63 -0.18
N ILE A 52 3.75 -10.87 -0.09
CA ILE A 52 3.67 -9.42 -0.01
C ILE A 52 3.01 -8.86 -1.26
N ARG A 53 3.38 -9.39 -2.45
CA ARG A 53 2.76 -8.96 -3.70
C ARG A 53 1.27 -9.21 -3.70
N GLN A 54 0.83 -10.38 -3.21
CA GLN A 54 -0.60 -10.69 -3.13
C GLN A 54 -1.33 -9.71 -2.22
N ILE A 55 -0.73 -9.39 -1.07
CA ILE A 55 -1.32 -8.43 -0.14
C ILE A 55 -1.40 -7.04 -0.78
N GLU A 56 -0.35 -6.65 -1.49
CA GLU A 56 -0.32 -5.37 -2.19
C GLU A 56 -1.44 -5.29 -3.24
N VAL A 57 -1.59 -6.32 -4.04
CA VAL A 57 -2.63 -6.35 -5.07
C VAL A 57 -4.02 -6.24 -4.45
N ALA A 58 -4.26 -7.01 -3.40
CA ALA A 58 -5.54 -6.97 -2.70
C ALA A 58 -5.81 -5.60 -2.10
N ALA A 59 -4.78 -4.99 -1.50
CA ALA A 59 -4.89 -3.66 -0.92
C ALA A 59 -5.22 -2.61 -1.97
N MET A 60 -4.56 -2.69 -3.12
CA MET A 60 -4.82 -1.74 -4.21
C MET A 60 -6.24 -1.86 -4.75
N LYS A 61 -6.77 -3.08 -4.81
CA LYS A 61 -8.15 -3.29 -5.22
C LYS A 61 -9.12 -2.65 -4.24
N LYS A 62 -8.86 -2.82 -2.93
CA LYS A 62 -9.70 -2.20 -1.90
C LYS A 62 -9.64 -0.68 -1.99
N MET A 63 -8.47 -0.12 -2.19
CA MET A 63 -8.30 1.32 -2.31
C MET A 63 -9.03 1.86 -3.53
N ARG A 64 -8.92 1.17 -4.65
CA ARG A 64 -9.61 1.57 -5.88
C ARG A 64 -11.11 1.60 -5.65
N LYS A 65 -11.65 0.58 -4.99
CA LYS A 65 -13.07 0.52 -4.70
C LYS A 65 -13.50 1.65 -3.77
N ALA A 66 -12.70 1.92 -2.74
CA ALA A 66 -12.99 3.00 -1.81
C ALA A 66 -12.97 4.36 -2.50
N LEU A 67 -11.97 4.59 -3.37
CA LEU A 67 -11.85 5.84 -4.11
C LEU A 67 -12.99 6.02 -5.12
N SER A 68 -13.48 4.93 -5.69
CA SER A 68 -14.62 5.01 -6.60
C SER A 68 -15.87 5.56 -5.93
N ALA A 69 -16.01 5.36 -4.63
CA ALA A 69 -17.15 5.86 -3.88
C ALA A 69 -17.16 7.39 -3.79
N TYR A 70 -16.03 8.03 -4.06
CA TYR A 70 -15.91 9.48 -4.04
C TYR A 70 -16.08 10.11 -5.43
N ALA A 71 -16.09 9.29 -6.45
CA ALA A 71 -16.32 9.78 -7.82
C ALA A 71 -17.83 9.98 -8.11
#